data_fbf9b755ec220f3bafe7cd8789caee19
#
_entry.id   fbf9b755ec220f3bafe7cd8789caee19
#
_cell.length_a   1.000
_cell.length_b   1.000
_cell.length_c   1.000
_cell.angle_alpha   90.00
_cell.angle_beta   90.00
_cell.angle_gamma   90.00
#
_symmetry.space_group_name_H-M   'P 1'
#
loop_
_entity.id
_entity.type
_entity.pdbx_description
1 polymer ?
#
loop_
_entity_poly.entity_id
_entity_poly.type
_entity_poly.pdbx_seq_one_letter_code
_entity_poly.pdbx_strand_id
1 'polypeptide(L)'
;MNLTLRVWRQRDKTKKGKMVSYRVTDVSPDMSFLEMLDVLNEKLILEGDDPVAFDHDCREGICGSCGLMINGIAHGPEQTATCQLHMRSFSDGDVLDIEPWRSGGFPVVKDLVVDRGAFDRIIAAGGYISANTGSAPDAHATPVLSLIHI
;
A
#
# COMPACT_ATOMS: atom_id res chain seq x y z
N MET A 1 1.83 -2.47 21.44
CA MET A 1 3.24 -2.20 21.08
C MET A 1 3.45 -0.71 20.90
N ASN A 2 4.67 -0.23 21.21
CA ASN A 2 5.08 1.15 20.95
C ASN A 2 6.10 1.13 19.82
N LEU A 3 5.90 1.93 18.79
CA LEU A 3 6.73 1.93 17.61
C LEU A 3 7.17 3.35 17.25
N THR A 4 8.28 3.45 16.56
CA THR A 4 8.71 4.69 15.91
C THR A 4 8.58 4.51 14.40
N LEU A 5 7.70 5.29 13.77
CA LEU A 5 7.47 5.25 12.34
C LEU A 5 8.26 6.38 11.69
N ARG A 6 9.19 6.07 10.80
CA ARG A 6 9.88 7.03 9.96
C ARG A 6 9.21 7.01 8.59
N VAL A 7 8.36 7.99 8.35
CA VAL A 7 7.49 8.04 7.17
C VAL A 7 8.03 9.06 6.17
N TRP A 8 8.08 8.68 4.91
CA TRP A 8 8.37 9.62 3.84
C TRP A 8 7.25 10.63 3.72
N ARG A 9 7.59 11.92 3.84
CA ARG A 9 6.67 13.04 3.68
C ARG A 9 7.11 13.91 2.52
N GLN A 10 6.21 14.10 1.57
CA GLN A 10 6.41 14.93 0.39
C GLN A 10 5.10 15.62 0.03
N ARG A 11 5.10 16.95 0.08
CA ARG A 11 3.89 17.74 -0.11
C ARG A 11 3.25 17.58 -1.49
N ASP A 12 4.08 17.54 -2.51
CA ASP A 12 3.66 17.40 -3.92
C ASP A 12 4.87 16.96 -4.77
N LYS A 13 4.61 16.61 -6.02
CA LYS A 13 5.64 16.12 -6.96
C LYS A 13 6.75 17.14 -7.30
N THR A 14 6.57 18.43 -6.98
CA THR A 14 7.56 19.50 -7.25
C THR A 14 8.49 19.71 -6.05
N LYS A 15 8.15 19.21 -4.89
CA LYS A 15 8.90 19.39 -3.64
C LYS A 15 9.74 18.17 -3.33
N LYS A 16 10.90 18.40 -2.74
CA LYS A 16 11.75 17.32 -2.24
C LYS A 16 11.14 16.75 -0.96
N GLY A 17 11.01 15.44 -0.90
CA GLY A 17 10.53 14.73 0.29
C GLY A 17 11.63 14.51 1.33
N LYS A 18 11.22 14.13 2.53
CA LYS A 18 12.09 13.77 3.65
C LYS A 18 11.42 12.73 4.56
N MET A 19 12.21 12.00 5.31
CA MET A 19 11.70 11.14 6.38
C MET A 19 11.32 11.97 7.61
N VAL A 20 10.13 11.70 8.16
CA VAL A 20 9.62 12.34 9.39
C VAL A 20 9.28 11.25 10.38
N SER A 21 9.70 11.42 11.64
CA SER A 21 9.48 10.42 12.68
C SER A 21 8.21 10.72 13.48
N TYR A 22 7.40 9.68 13.67
CA TYR A 22 6.20 9.69 14.49
C TYR A 22 6.28 8.57 15.52
N ARG A 23 5.78 8.82 16.72
CA ARG A 23 5.64 7.80 17.74
C ARG A 23 4.19 7.35 17.82
N VAL A 24 3.96 6.05 17.69
CA VAL A 24 2.66 5.41 17.92
C VAL A 24 2.75 4.50 19.13
N THR A 25 1.73 4.51 19.96
CA THR A 25 1.63 3.72 21.20
C THR A 25 0.39 2.85 21.17
N ASP A 26 0.37 1.82 21.99
CA ASP A 26 -0.78 0.94 22.16
C ASP A 26 -1.25 0.24 20.87
N VAL A 27 -0.33 0.06 19.92
CA VAL A 27 -0.60 -0.66 18.68
C VAL A 27 -0.90 -2.13 18.99
N SER A 28 -2.07 -2.61 18.59
CA SER A 28 -2.42 -4.03 18.73
C SER A 28 -1.60 -4.88 17.76
N PRO A 29 -1.06 -6.02 18.17
CA PRO A 29 -0.39 -6.95 17.27
C PRO A 29 -1.33 -7.55 16.21
N ASP A 30 -2.62 -7.54 16.46
CA ASP A 30 -3.63 -8.11 15.57
C ASP A 30 -4.16 -7.15 14.50
N MET A 31 -3.91 -5.84 14.65
CA MET A 31 -4.26 -4.90 13.59
C MET A 31 -3.34 -5.03 12.38
N SER A 32 -3.85 -4.67 11.21
CA SER A 32 -3.04 -4.57 10.01
C SER A 32 -2.13 -3.33 10.03
N PHE A 33 -1.07 -3.35 9.22
CA PHE A 33 -0.20 -2.20 9.02
C PHE A 33 -0.98 -0.99 8.47
N LEU A 34 -1.98 -1.24 7.63
CA LEU A 34 -2.85 -0.19 7.11
C LEU A 34 -3.68 0.48 8.21
N GLU A 35 -4.27 -0.31 9.13
CA GLU A 35 -5.00 0.22 10.29
C GLU A 35 -4.08 1.01 11.22
N MET A 36 -2.84 0.59 11.41
CA MET A 36 -1.86 1.35 12.18
C MET A 36 -1.58 2.73 11.54
N LEU A 37 -1.56 2.84 10.21
CA LEU A 37 -1.47 4.13 9.51
C LEU A 37 -2.73 4.98 9.69
N ASP A 38 -3.92 4.37 9.72
CA ASP A 38 -5.17 5.07 10.04
C ASP A 38 -5.10 5.67 11.48
N VAL A 39 -4.64 4.90 12.46
CA VAL A 39 -4.45 5.37 13.85
C VAL A 39 -3.47 6.54 13.91
N LEU A 40 -2.35 6.48 13.18
CA LEU A 40 -1.43 7.61 13.07
C LEU A 40 -2.13 8.84 12.50
N ASN A 41 -2.91 8.69 11.44
CA ASN A 41 -3.61 9.80 10.80
C ASN A 41 -4.69 10.41 11.69
N GLU A 42 -5.44 9.61 12.43
CA GLU A 42 -6.38 10.13 13.44
C GLU A 42 -5.68 11.01 14.47
N LYS A 43 -4.53 10.56 14.96
CA LYS A 43 -3.73 11.35 15.90
C LYS A 43 -3.26 12.66 15.29
N LEU A 44 -2.72 12.64 14.06
CA LEU A 44 -2.26 13.85 13.36
C LEU A 44 -3.39 14.85 13.15
N ILE A 45 -4.57 14.37 12.75
CA ILE A 45 -5.77 15.22 12.56
C ILE A 45 -6.18 15.88 13.88
N LEU A 46 -6.19 15.13 14.98
CA LEU A 46 -6.53 15.67 16.31
C LEU A 46 -5.52 16.71 16.80
N GLU A 47 -4.25 16.56 16.43
CA GLU A 47 -3.17 17.51 16.73
C GLU A 47 -3.17 18.73 15.78
N GLY A 48 -3.99 18.72 14.72
CA GLY A 48 -4.06 19.78 13.71
C GLY A 48 -2.95 19.70 12.65
N ASP A 49 -2.27 18.54 12.57
CA ASP A 49 -1.22 18.28 11.60
C ASP A 49 -1.77 17.67 10.30
N ASP A 50 -1.02 17.81 9.20
CA ASP A 50 -1.37 17.24 7.89
C ASP A 50 -1.23 15.71 7.93
N PRO A 51 -2.31 14.94 7.71
CA PRO A 51 -2.25 13.49 7.73
C PRO A 51 -1.35 12.94 6.62
N VAL A 52 -0.82 11.75 6.81
CA VAL A 52 -0.03 11.04 5.81
C VAL A 52 -0.94 10.59 4.68
N ALA A 53 -0.62 10.95 3.44
CA ALA A 53 -1.32 10.46 2.27
C ALA A 53 -0.81 9.05 1.91
N PHE A 54 -1.72 8.09 1.83
CA PHE A 54 -1.46 6.73 1.35
C PHE A 54 -2.70 6.17 0.64
N ASP A 55 -2.46 5.28 -0.32
CA ASP A 55 -3.53 4.65 -1.08
C ASP A 55 -4.06 3.39 -0.38
N HIS A 56 -5.35 3.21 -0.44
CA HIS A 56 -6.03 1.98 -0.06
C HIS A 56 -7.40 1.92 -0.76
N ASP A 57 -7.93 0.71 -0.92
CA ASP A 57 -9.27 0.52 -1.49
C ASP A 57 -9.95 -0.71 -0.86
N CYS A 58 -9.69 -1.92 -1.34
CA CYS A 58 -10.42 -3.12 -0.93
C CYS A 58 -10.24 -3.50 0.55
N ARG A 59 -9.10 -3.22 1.16
CA ARG A 59 -8.67 -3.64 2.52
C ARG A 59 -8.68 -5.17 2.74
N GLU A 60 -8.71 -5.96 1.65
CA GLU A 60 -8.82 -7.41 1.64
C GLU A 60 -7.67 -8.10 0.90
N GLY A 61 -6.61 -7.37 0.56
CA GLY A 61 -5.44 -7.92 -0.14
C GLY A 61 -5.66 -8.22 -1.61
N ILE A 62 -6.69 -7.67 -2.26
CA ILE A 62 -7.07 -8.00 -3.64
C ILE A 62 -6.58 -6.95 -4.63
N CYS A 63 -6.75 -5.65 -4.34
CA CYS A 63 -6.52 -4.57 -5.30
C CYS A 63 -5.05 -4.14 -5.43
N GLY A 64 -4.19 -4.39 -4.43
CA GLY A 64 -2.79 -4.00 -4.41
C GLY A 64 -2.51 -2.50 -4.25
N SER A 65 -3.53 -1.65 -4.03
CA SER A 65 -3.38 -0.19 -3.92
C SER A 65 -2.51 0.23 -2.73
N CYS A 66 -2.60 -0.47 -1.61
CA CYS A 66 -1.90 -0.17 -0.36
C CYS A 66 -0.47 -0.72 -0.29
N GLY A 67 0.13 -1.09 -1.42
CA GLY A 67 1.52 -1.56 -1.45
C GLY A 67 2.51 -0.44 -1.14
N LEU A 68 3.47 -0.69 -0.26
CA LEU A 68 4.50 0.25 0.19
C LEU A 68 5.86 -0.43 0.31
N MET A 69 6.92 0.40 0.44
CA MET A 69 8.22 -0.05 0.91
C MET A 69 8.27 0.05 2.43
N ILE A 70 8.59 -1.04 3.10
CA ILE A 70 8.74 -1.08 4.56
C ILE A 70 10.14 -1.63 4.88
N ASN A 71 10.93 -0.87 5.61
CA ASN A 71 12.33 -1.20 5.93
C ASN A 71 13.16 -1.56 4.68
N GLY A 72 12.91 -0.88 3.56
CA GLY A 72 13.58 -1.12 2.30
C GLY A 72 13.13 -2.36 1.53
N ILE A 73 12.13 -3.09 2.03
CA ILE A 73 11.56 -4.29 1.41
C ILE A 73 10.21 -3.94 0.80
N ALA A 74 10.02 -4.28 -0.47
CA ALA A 74 8.72 -4.15 -1.13
C ALA A 74 7.68 -5.01 -0.41
N HIS A 75 6.57 -4.39 0.00
CA HIS A 75 5.49 -5.03 0.78
C HIS A 75 5.89 -5.51 2.19
N GLY A 76 7.06 -5.10 2.71
CA GLY A 76 7.53 -5.47 4.04
C GLY A 76 7.95 -6.93 4.22
N PRO A 77 8.11 -7.40 5.46
CA PRO A 77 8.73 -8.69 5.78
C PRO A 77 7.97 -9.90 5.23
N GLU A 78 6.65 -9.81 5.12
CA GLU A 78 5.80 -10.91 4.61
C GLU A 78 5.51 -10.78 3.12
N GLN A 79 6.04 -9.75 2.45
CA GLN A 79 5.85 -9.47 1.02
C GLN A 79 4.36 -9.45 0.61
N THR A 80 3.51 -8.89 1.45
CA THR A 80 2.07 -8.79 1.24
C THR A 80 1.59 -7.34 1.27
N ALA A 81 0.38 -7.07 0.79
CA ALA A 81 -0.23 -5.75 0.87
C ALA A 81 -0.39 -5.30 2.34
N THR A 82 -0.25 -4.00 2.62
CA THR A 82 -0.25 -3.49 4.01
C THR A 82 -1.55 -3.76 4.76
N CYS A 83 -2.67 -3.94 4.06
CA CYS A 83 -3.94 -4.36 4.67
C CYS A 83 -3.94 -5.83 5.15
N GLN A 84 -2.95 -6.64 4.73
CA GLN A 84 -2.78 -8.04 5.13
C GLN A 84 -1.53 -8.27 5.99
N LEU A 85 -0.61 -7.32 6.02
CA LEU A 85 0.55 -7.35 6.90
C LEU A 85 0.11 -6.98 8.31
N HIS A 86 0.18 -7.91 9.25
CA HIS A 86 -0.20 -7.67 10.64
C HIS A 86 0.96 -7.14 11.48
N MET A 87 0.62 -6.31 12.47
CA MET A 87 1.63 -5.67 13.32
C MET A 87 2.42 -6.65 14.18
N ARG A 88 1.91 -7.88 14.40
CA ARG A 88 2.67 -8.96 15.06
C ARG A 88 3.96 -9.41 14.34
N SER A 89 4.13 -9.01 13.08
CA SER A 89 5.37 -9.21 12.31
C SER A 89 6.51 -8.29 12.76
N PHE A 90 6.24 -7.36 13.68
CA PHE A 90 7.17 -6.42 14.28
C PHE A 90 7.21 -6.56 15.79
N SER A 91 8.25 -5.98 16.41
CA SER A 91 8.47 -6.05 17.86
C SER A 91 8.23 -4.70 18.54
N ASP A 92 7.90 -4.75 19.82
CA ASP A 92 7.80 -3.53 20.64
C ASP A 92 9.14 -2.77 20.65
N GLY A 93 9.08 -1.46 20.37
CA GLY A 93 10.26 -0.61 20.27
C GLY A 93 10.88 -0.52 18.87
N ASP A 94 10.37 -1.26 17.88
CA ASP A 94 10.90 -1.21 16.52
C ASP A 94 10.82 0.20 15.91
N VAL A 95 11.77 0.47 15.02
CA VAL A 95 11.79 1.63 14.14
C VAL A 95 11.48 1.17 12.72
N LEU A 96 10.39 1.66 12.14
CA LEU A 96 9.92 1.24 10.82
C LEU A 96 10.08 2.37 9.82
N ASP A 97 10.85 2.14 8.75
CA ASP A 97 10.98 3.03 7.61
C ASP A 97 9.86 2.75 6.62
N ILE A 98 9.05 3.77 6.34
CA ILE A 98 7.85 3.67 5.49
C ILE A 98 8.02 4.63 4.32
N GLU A 99 8.09 4.09 3.11
CA GLU A 99 8.40 4.85 1.91
C GLU A 99 7.45 4.47 0.76
N PRO A 100 7.24 5.40 -0.20
CA PRO A 100 6.56 5.06 -1.45
C PRO A 100 7.44 4.11 -2.27
N TRP A 101 6.90 3.57 -3.36
CA TRP A 101 7.67 2.77 -4.30
C TRP A 101 8.91 3.53 -4.82
N ARG A 102 10.08 2.92 -4.72
CA ARG A 102 11.35 3.47 -5.20
C ARG A 102 11.55 3.15 -6.69
N SER A 103 10.69 3.67 -7.53
CA SER A 103 10.78 3.43 -8.97
C SER A 103 10.54 4.72 -9.75
N GLY A 104 11.35 4.99 -10.76
CA GLY A 104 11.13 6.10 -11.67
C GLY A 104 9.83 5.99 -12.48
N GLY A 105 9.27 4.78 -12.61
CA GLY A 105 7.96 4.54 -13.21
C GLY A 105 6.77 4.91 -12.32
N PHE A 106 7.03 5.16 -11.03
CA PHE A 106 6.02 5.53 -10.02
C PHE A 106 6.42 6.82 -9.30
N PRO A 107 6.37 7.97 -9.99
CA PRO A 107 6.72 9.25 -9.35
C PRO A 107 5.77 9.55 -8.20
N VAL A 108 6.31 10.10 -7.10
CA VAL A 108 5.52 10.45 -5.92
C VAL A 108 4.58 11.61 -6.23
N VAL A 109 3.31 11.44 -5.91
CA VAL A 109 2.27 12.49 -5.97
C VAL A 109 2.24 13.27 -4.67
N LYS A 110 2.04 12.58 -3.56
CA LYS A 110 2.10 13.12 -2.19
C LYS A 110 2.44 11.99 -1.21
N ASP A 111 3.38 12.21 -0.32
CA ASP A 111 3.81 11.28 0.73
C ASP A 111 4.06 9.84 0.19
N LEU A 112 3.18 8.90 0.49
CA LEU A 112 3.28 7.49 0.07
C LEU A 112 2.50 7.19 -1.21
N VAL A 113 1.73 8.14 -1.72
CA VAL A 113 0.94 8.01 -2.95
C VAL A 113 1.83 8.24 -4.17
N VAL A 114 1.76 7.32 -5.13
CA VAL A 114 2.53 7.38 -6.39
C VAL A 114 1.62 7.43 -7.61
N ASP A 115 2.10 8.04 -8.70
CA ASP A 115 1.42 8.05 -9.98
C ASP A 115 1.63 6.71 -10.70
N ARG A 116 0.57 5.96 -10.92
CA ARG A 116 0.56 4.65 -11.60
C ARG A 116 0.25 4.75 -13.09
N GLY A 117 0.07 5.94 -13.62
CA GLY A 117 -0.36 6.17 -15.01
C GLY A 117 0.57 5.56 -16.06
N ALA A 118 1.87 5.41 -15.77
CA ALA A 118 2.79 4.72 -16.66
C ALA A 118 2.43 3.23 -16.81
N PHE A 119 2.06 2.58 -15.70
CA PHE A 119 1.64 1.17 -15.68
C PHE A 119 0.29 0.99 -16.38
N ASP A 120 -0.65 1.89 -16.14
CA ASP A 120 -1.96 1.87 -16.78
C ASP A 120 -1.84 1.99 -18.31
N ARG A 121 -0.94 2.84 -18.81
CA ARG A 121 -0.65 2.94 -20.25
C ARG A 121 -0.09 1.65 -20.84
N ILE A 122 0.76 0.93 -20.11
CA ILE A 122 1.28 -0.38 -20.55
C ILE A 122 0.14 -1.40 -20.62
N ILE A 123 -0.71 -1.44 -19.62
CA ILE A 123 -1.90 -2.32 -19.61
C ILE A 123 -2.82 -1.98 -20.79
N ALA A 124 -3.14 -0.70 -20.99
CA ALA A 124 -3.99 -0.25 -22.09
C ALA A 124 -3.41 -0.56 -23.48
N ALA A 125 -2.07 -0.60 -23.60
CA ALA A 125 -1.39 -0.99 -24.85
C ALA A 125 -1.36 -2.51 -25.11
N GLY A 126 -2.04 -3.33 -24.28
CA GLY A 126 -2.10 -4.78 -24.43
C GLY A 126 -1.18 -5.56 -23.48
N GLY A 127 -0.65 -4.93 -22.44
CA GLY A 127 0.15 -5.58 -21.41
C GLY A 127 -0.67 -6.34 -20.35
N TYR A 128 -1.88 -6.77 -20.70
CA TYR A 128 -2.77 -7.53 -19.81
C TYR A 128 -3.01 -8.94 -20.33
N ILE A 129 -3.28 -9.87 -19.44
CA ILE A 129 -3.71 -11.22 -19.76
C ILE A 129 -5.24 -11.25 -19.68
N SER A 130 -5.90 -11.56 -20.79
CA SER A 130 -7.34 -11.82 -20.78
C SER A 130 -7.61 -13.25 -20.35
N ALA A 131 -8.61 -13.47 -19.50
CA ALA A 131 -9.08 -14.80 -19.19
C ALA A 131 -9.82 -15.38 -20.40
N ASN A 132 -9.49 -16.62 -20.80
CA ASN A 132 -10.29 -17.36 -21.77
C ASN A 132 -11.53 -17.93 -21.05
N THR A 133 -12.69 -17.37 -21.35
CA THR A 133 -13.97 -17.80 -20.74
C THR A 133 -14.68 -18.89 -21.56
N GLY A 134 -14.07 -19.35 -22.66
CA GLY A 134 -14.64 -20.40 -23.54
C GLY A 134 -15.76 -19.94 -24.45
N SER A 135 -16.23 -18.68 -24.30
CA SER A 135 -17.26 -18.07 -25.15
C SER A 135 -17.07 -16.56 -25.23
N ALA A 136 -17.72 -15.93 -26.22
CA ALA A 136 -17.77 -14.47 -26.27
C ALA A 136 -18.43 -13.93 -25.00
N PRO A 137 -17.94 -12.81 -24.41
CA PRO A 137 -18.56 -12.21 -23.25
C PRO A 137 -20.01 -11.79 -23.58
N ASP A 138 -20.95 -12.26 -22.80
CA ASP A 138 -22.34 -11.80 -22.79
C ASP A 138 -22.68 -11.19 -21.41
N ALA A 139 -23.95 -11.08 -21.08
CA ALA A 139 -24.37 -10.58 -19.78
C ALA A 139 -23.96 -11.50 -18.59
N HIS A 140 -23.60 -12.73 -18.89
CA HIS A 140 -23.20 -13.74 -17.87
C HIS A 140 -21.95 -14.46 -18.33
N ALA A 141 -20.86 -14.31 -17.58
CA ALA A 141 -19.64 -15.06 -17.82
C ALA A 141 -19.92 -16.57 -17.69
N THR A 142 -19.43 -17.35 -18.64
CA THR A 142 -19.50 -18.82 -18.54
C THR A 142 -18.59 -19.28 -17.42
N PRO A 143 -19.07 -20.02 -16.40
CA PRO A 143 -18.23 -20.51 -15.32
C PRO A 143 -17.12 -21.41 -15.89
N VAL A 144 -15.88 -21.07 -15.61
CA VAL A 144 -14.74 -21.97 -15.86
C VAL A 144 -14.80 -23.06 -14.80
N LEU A 145 -15.00 -24.30 -15.22
CA LEU A 145 -15.21 -25.45 -14.33
C LEU A 145 -14.04 -25.73 -13.40
N SER A 146 -12.83 -25.33 -13.76
CA SER A 146 -11.67 -25.40 -12.86
C SER A 146 -10.45 -24.69 -13.47
N LEU A 147 -9.83 -23.82 -12.71
CA LEU A 147 -8.51 -23.27 -13.03
C LEU A 147 -7.38 -24.26 -12.76
N ILE A 148 -7.64 -25.40 -12.14
CA ILE A 148 -6.67 -26.44 -11.82
C ILE A 148 -6.31 -27.30 -13.07
N HIS A 149 -7.10 -27.20 -14.10
CA HIS A 149 -6.93 -28.02 -15.32
C HIS A 149 -6.41 -27.21 -16.53
N ILE A 150 -5.88 -26.03 -16.28
CA ILE A 150 -5.21 -25.20 -17.29
C ILE A 150 -3.69 -25.38 -17.20
#